data_b6b5d278886f66eb748cc0154ad12058
#
_entry.id   b6b5d278886f66eb748cc0154ad12058
#
_cell.length_a   1.000
_cell.length_b   1.000
_cell.length_c   1.000
_cell.angle_alpha   90.00
_cell.angle_beta   90.00
_cell.angle_gamma   90.00
#
_symmetry.space_group_name_H-M   'P 1'
#
loop_
_entity.id
_entity.type
_entity.pdbx_description
1 polymer ?
#
loop_
_entity_poly.entity_id
_entity_poly.type
_entity_poly.pdbx_seq_one_letter_code
_entity_poly.pdbx_strand_id
1 'polypeptide(L)'
;MAKAVKMQDIAQRLGVSTMTISKALSGKPGVSDGMREKIKALAEEMGYIAPGVEKEEQEKSYNIGVLLAEYYTEKDATFYWKLYQVISTTAVHRNCFVMIEILSTQDEKDLAVPKLVAGEKIDGLVVLGSMNSSYLRMLEERAHVPIVYVDFYDDKVKEDSVISNGFYGTYQITNYLFSKGHRDIAFVGTLLTTKSITDRFLGYQKALMEHGKVTSDKWIIPDRDQERTCYERIVLPKEMPTAFVCNCDLTACKLIKSLKEEGYRVPEDVSVVGYDDFLLTGLCDVDITSYGVDMEHMAEIAVDVLLKKMQGFQKSKGLYVVEGYLAEKKSVQELKD
;
A
#
# COMPACT_ATOMS: atom_id res chain seq x y z
N MET A 1 23.01 27.90 -28.01
CA MET A 1 23.35 27.42 -26.65
C MET A 1 24.11 28.52 -25.94
N ALA A 2 23.61 29.00 -24.80
CA ALA A 2 24.32 30.04 -23.99
C ALA A 2 25.59 29.36 -23.40
N LYS A 3 26.72 30.08 -23.47
CA LYS A 3 28.02 29.62 -22.98
C LYS A 3 27.98 29.57 -21.44
N ALA A 4 28.25 28.39 -20.85
CA ALA A 4 28.28 28.26 -19.39
C ALA A 4 29.30 29.24 -18.76
N VAL A 5 28.86 29.96 -17.72
CA VAL A 5 29.70 30.93 -16.99
C VAL A 5 30.79 30.17 -16.23
N LYS A 6 32.02 30.68 -16.29
CA LYS A 6 33.19 30.09 -15.62
C LYS A 6 33.69 30.99 -14.50
N MET A 7 34.41 30.42 -13.50
CA MET A 7 35.07 31.22 -12.44
C MET A 7 35.94 32.37 -12.99
N GLN A 8 36.52 32.21 -14.19
CA GLN A 8 37.29 33.22 -14.87
C GLN A 8 36.47 34.43 -15.23
N ASP A 9 35.19 34.26 -15.60
CA ASP A 9 34.31 35.36 -15.98
C ASP A 9 33.96 36.22 -14.75
N ILE A 10 33.73 35.57 -13.60
CA ILE A 10 33.50 36.24 -12.30
C ILE A 10 34.78 37.00 -11.85
N ALA A 11 35.92 36.30 -11.96
CA ALA A 11 37.23 36.86 -11.60
C ALA A 11 37.55 38.11 -12.40
N GLN A 12 37.29 38.11 -13.71
CA GLN A 12 37.50 39.23 -14.60
C GLN A 12 36.59 40.43 -14.25
N ARG A 13 35.32 40.16 -13.88
CA ARG A 13 34.34 41.21 -13.57
C ARG A 13 34.60 41.87 -12.22
N LEU A 14 35.21 41.17 -11.26
CA LEU A 14 35.59 41.71 -9.94
C LEU A 14 37.05 42.15 -9.83
N GLY A 15 37.88 41.94 -10.84
CA GLY A 15 39.29 42.30 -10.84
C GLY A 15 40.13 41.50 -9.82
N VAL A 16 39.73 40.26 -9.54
CA VAL A 16 40.44 39.38 -8.59
C VAL A 16 40.91 38.09 -9.26
N SER A 17 41.77 37.33 -8.59
CA SER A 17 42.24 36.05 -9.13
C SER A 17 41.14 34.97 -9.04
N THR A 18 41.17 33.98 -9.96
CA THR A 18 40.32 32.81 -9.90
C THR A 18 40.47 32.00 -8.61
N MET A 19 41.68 32.08 -8.00
CA MET A 19 41.96 31.45 -6.69
C MET A 19 41.17 32.16 -5.57
N THR A 20 41.02 33.49 -5.66
CA THR A 20 40.21 34.30 -4.72
C THR A 20 38.73 33.93 -4.84
N ILE A 21 38.21 33.78 -6.05
CA ILE A 21 36.84 33.28 -6.32
C ILE A 21 36.64 31.91 -5.71
N SER A 22 37.56 30.95 -6.00
CA SER A 22 37.50 29.60 -5.48
C SER A 22 37.47 29.57 -3.95
N LYS A 23 38.35 30.32 -3.27
CA LYS A 23 38.38 30.40 -1.80
C LYS A 23 37.12 31.04 -1.22
N ALA A 24 36.57 32.08 -1.86
CA ALA A 24 35.34 32.70 -1.42
C ALA A 24 34.13 31.77 -1.50
N LEU A 25 33.97 31.08 -2.61
CA LEU A 25 32.86 30.16 -2.84
C LEU A 25 32.98 28.89 -2.00
N SER A 26 34.21 28.42 -1.72
CA SER A 26 34.43 27.20 -0.89
C SER A 26 34.57 27.48 0.61
N GLY A 27 34.31 28.70 1.09
CA GLY A 27 34.38 29.02 2.52
C GLY A 27 35.78 29.05 3.13
N LYS A 28 36.86 28.88 2.34
CA LYS A 28 38.24 28.80 2.83
C LYS A 28 38.76 30.18 3.33
N PRO A 29 39.67 30.21 4.31
CA PRO A 29 40.24 31.46 4.82
C PRO A 29 41.09 32.21 3.77
N GLY A 30 41.26 33.52 3.94
CA GLY A 30 42.06 34.37 3.06
C GLY A 30 41.26 35.26 2.10
N VAL A 31 39.95 35.39 2.32
CA VAL A 31 39.06 36.33 1.64
C VAL A 31 38.24 37.05 2.72
N SER A 32 38.18 38.39 2.70
CA SER A 32 37.38 39.15 3.65
C SER A 32 35.89 38.92 3.44
N ASP A 33 35.08 39.02 4.53
CA ASP A 33 33.65 38.73 4.49
C ASP A 33 32.91 39.59 3.46
N GLY A 34 33.20 40.90 3.39
CA GLY A 34 32.61 41.79 2.39
C GLY A 34 32.96 41.44 0.93
N MET A 35 34.16 40.91 0.68
CA MET A 35 34.53 40.41 -0.66
C MET A 35 33.87 39.08 -0.96
N ARG A 36 33.69 38.22 0.06
CA ARG A 36 32.99 36.96 -0.06
C ARG A 36 31.53 37.14 -0.44
N GLU A 37 30.84 38.08 0.18
CA GLU A 37 29.45 38.39 -0.16
C GLU A 37 29.32 38.97 -1.58
N LYS A 38 30.22 39.88 -1.99
CA LYS A 38 30.23 40.40 -3.36
C LYS A 38 30.45 39.31 -4.41
N ILE A 39 31.34 38.34 -4.12
CA ILE A 39 31.61 37.23 -5.02
C ILE A 39 30.39 36.30 -5.11
N LYS A 40 29.72 35.99 -3.99
CA LYS A 40 28.52 35.16 -3.98
C LYS A 40 27.37 35.83 -4.76
N ALA A 41 27.08 37.08 -4.49
CA ALA A 41 26.03 37.82 -5.18
C ALA A 41 26.27 37.90 -6.70
N LEU A 42 27.51 38.17 -7.14
CA LEU A 42 27.83 38.21 -8.56
C LEU A 42 27.80 36.84 -9.22
N ALA A 43 28.19 35.77 -8.51
CA ALA A 43 28.11 34.40 -9.01
C ALA A 43 26.63 33.99 -9.27
N GLU A 44 25.74 34.38 -8.35
CA GLU A 44 24.30 34.17 -8.46
C GLU A 44 23.70 34.99 -9.61
N GLU A 45 24.02 36.29 -9.71
CA GLU A 45 23.59 37.17 -10.80
C GLU A 45 24.00 36.64 -12.19
N MET A 46 25.21 36.09 -12.28
CA MET A 46 25.76 35.56 -13.54
C MET A 46 25.28 34.11 -13.84
N GLY A 47 24.59 33.48 -12.92
CA GLY A 47 24.17 32.08 -13.07
C GLY A 47 25.35 31.10 -13.05
N TYR A 48 26.40 31.39 -12.28
CA TYR A 48 27.55 30.50 -12.15
C TYR A 48 27.22 29.37 -11.21
N ILE A 49 27.35 28.14 -11.71
CA ILE A 49 27.23 26.91 -10.93
C ILE A 49 28.64 26.35 -10.68
N ALA A 50 29.04 26.24 -9.42
CA ALA A 50 30.38 25.77 -9.07
C ALA A 50 30.52 24.27 -9.47
N PRO A 51 31.66 23.87 -10.11
CA PRO A 51 31.93 22.47 -10.38
C PRO A 51 31.96 21.67 -9.06
N GLY A 52 30.99 20.79 -8.87
CA GLY A 52 30.77 20.03 -7.64
C GLY A 52 29.45 20.36 -6.92
N VAL A 53 28.84 21.53 -7.14
CA VAL A 53 27.50 21.83 -6.59
C VAL A 53 26.41 21.09 -7.38
N GLU A 54 26.64 20.84 -8.68
CA GLU A 54 25.74 19.92 -9.45
C GLU A 54 25.78 18.46 -8.97
N LYS A 55 26.72 18.11 -8.08
CA LYS A 55 26.82 16.76 -7.50
C LYS A 55 26.20 16.62 -6.11
N GLU A 56 25.86 17.72 -5.43
CA GLU A 56 25.29 17.66 -4.07
C GLU A 56 23.76 17.76 -4.01
N GLU A 57 23.09 18.06 -5.13
CA GLU A 57 21.62 18.03 -5.25
C GLU A 57 21.12 17.10 -6.38
N GLN A 58 21.90 16.16 -6.87
CA GLN A 58 21.28 14.97 -7.43
C GLN A 58 20.75 14.19 -6.23
N GLU A 59 19.48 14.40 -5.88
CA GLU A 59 18.75 13.54 -4.97
C GLU A 59 19.10 12.09 -5.34
N LYS A 60 19.70 11.37 -4.38
CA LYS A 60 20.16 10.01 -4.59
C LYS A 60 18.97 9.20 -5.09
N SER A 61 19.05 8.74 -6.33
CA SER A 61 18.04 7.87 -6.91
C SER A 61 18.22 6.47 -6.35
N TYR A 62 17.10 5.84 -5.98
CA TYR A 62 17.08 4.47 -5.44
C TYR A 62 16.29 3.55 -6.36
N ASN A 63 16.67 2.28 -6.36
CA ASN A 63 15.95 1.21 -7.03
C ASN A 63 15.13 0.43 -6.00
N ILE A 64 13.82 0.52 -6.08
CA ILE A 64 12.89 -0.20 -5.21
C ILE A 64 12.40 -1.45 -5.91
N GLY A 65 12.61 -2.62 -5.29
CA GLY A 65 11.97 -3.86 -5.70
C GLY A 65 10.57 -3.97 -5.12
N VAL A 66 9.63 -4.50 -5.88
CA VAL A 66 8.32 -4.92 -5.37
C VAL A 66 8.17 -6.41 -5.63
N LEU A 67 7.96 -7.18 -4.57
CA LEU A 67 7.70 -8.62 -4.64
C LEU A 67 6.22 -8.88 -4.41
N LEU A 68 5.56 -9.54 -5.34
CA LEU A 68 4.14 -9.88 -5.31
C LEU A 68 3.97 -11.37 -5.58
N ALA A 69 3.20 -12.09 -4.75
CA ALA A 69 2.95 -13.49 -4.99
C ALA A 69 1.96 -13.71 -6.14
N GLU A 70 2.18 -14.76 -6.95
CA GLU A 70 1.43 -15.11 -8.15
C GLU A 70 -0.08 -15.22 -7.93
N TYR A 71 -0.50 -15.80 -6.78
CA TYR A 71 -1.93 -15.95 -6.45
C TYR A 71 -2.67 -14.61 -6.23
N TYR A 72 -1.96 -13.50 -6.11
CA TYR A 72 -2.54 -12.15 -6.12
C TYR A 72 -2.66 -11.54 -7.53
N THR A 73 -2.21 -12.25 -8.56
CA THR A 73 -2.26 -11.80 -9.96
C THR A 73 -3.33 -12.54 -10.78
N GLU A 74 -4.16 -13.37 -10.15
CA GLU A 74 -5.26 -14.07 -10.81
C GLU A 74 -6.23 -13.10 -11.51
N LYS A 75 -6.99 -13.61 -12.49
CA LYS A 75 -7.76 -12.85 -13.48
C LYS A 75 -8.61 -11.71 -12.92
N ASP A 76 -9.19 -11.89 -11.73
CA ASP A 76 -10.08 -10.89 -11.11
C ASP A 76 -9.44 -10.17 -9.91
N ALA A 77 -8.23 -10.56 -9.51
CA ALA A 77 -7.52 -10.01 -8.35
C ALA A 77 -6.74 -8.74 -8.71
N THR A 78 -7.47 -7.64 -8.93
CA THR A 78 -6.90 -6.39 -9.45
C THR A 78 -6.48 -5.39 -8.38
N PHE A 79 -6.86 -5.62 -7.12
CA PHE A 79 -6.51 -4.76 -5.99
C PHE A 79 -5.00 -4.55 -5.85
N TYR A 80 -4.21 -5.63 -5.85
CA TYR A 80 -2.76 -5.55 -5.71
C TYR A 80 -2.06 -4.92 -6.92
N TRP A 81 -2.61 -5.05 -8.13
CA TRP A 81 -2.12 -4.33 -9.30
C TRP A 81 -2.33 -2.83 -9.16
N LYS A 82 -3.49 -2.41 -8.64
CA LYS A 82 -3.75 -0.99 -8.37
C LYS A 82 -2.82 -0.46 -7.29
N LEU A 83 -2.66 -1.19 -6.19
CA LEU A 83 -1.78 -0.80 -5.10
C LEU A 83 -0.31 -0.72 -5.56
N TYR A 84 0.15 -1.68 -6.40
CA TYR A 84 1.46 -1.60 -7.05
C TYR A 84 1.60 -0.33 -7.91
N GLN A 85 0.60 0.02 -8.72
CA GLN A 85 0.62 1.23 -9.53
C GLN A 85 0.76 2.49 -8.67
N VAL A 86 0.02 2.57 -7.56
CA VAL A 86 0.08 3.71 -6.64
C VAL A 86 1.45 3.79 -5.97
N ILE A 87 1.99 2.67 -5.46
CA ILE A 87 3.35 2.61 -4.89
C ILE A 87 4.39 3.04 -5.93
N SER A 88 4.30 2.55 -7.16
CA SER A 88 5.22 2.90 -8.24
C SER A 88 5.19 4.39 -8.57
N THR A 89 3.99 4.97 -8.68
CA THR A 89 3.83 6.40 -8.93
C THR A 89 4.41 7.24 -7.79
N THR A 90 4.10 6.88 -6.54
CA THR A 90 4.62 7.55 -5.34
C THR A 90 6.15 7.48 -5.30
N ALA A 91 6.75 6.31 -5.57
CA ALA A 91 8.19 6.12 -5.59
C ALA A 91 8.89 6.95 -6.70
N VAL A 92 8.30 7.01 -7.90
CA VAL A 92 8.81 7.84 -9.00
C VAL A 92 8.80 9.32 -8.63
N HIS A 93 7.76 9.82 -7.95
CA HIS A 93 7.71 11.19 -7.44
C HIS A 93 8.77 11.50 -6.36
N ARG A 94 9.34 10.45 -5.75
CA ARG A 94 10.47 10.53 -4.79
C ARG A 94 11.82 10.19 -5.44
N ASN A 95 11.93 10.34 -6.77
CA ASN A 95 13.13 10.05 -7.56
C ASN A 95 13.63 8.60 -7.42
N CYS A 96 12.73 7.62 -7.34
CA CYS A 96 13.05 6.20 -7.29
C CYS A 96 12.62 5.49 -8.57
N PHE A 97 13.38 4.45 -8.97
CA PHE A 97 12.96 3.48 -9.97
C PHE A 97 12.29 2.29 -9.28
N VAL A 98 11.28 1.70 -9.94
CA VAL A 98 10.56 0.56 -9.38
C VAL A 98 10.64 -0.63 -10.32
N MET A 99 10.99 -1.79 -9.77
CA MET A 99 11.02 -3.07 -10.46
C MET A 99 10.09 -4.05 -9.74
N ILE A 100 9.29 -4.81 -10.48
CA ILE A 100 8.41 -5.84 -9.91
C ILE A 100 8.93 -7.24 -10.25
N GLU A 101 8.82 -8.15 -9.28
CA GLU A 101 8.98 -9.59 -9.49
C GLU A 101 7.72 -10.29 -8.97
N ILE A 102 7.16 -11.16 -9.82
CA ILE A 102 6.05 -12.04 -9.44
C ILE A 102 6.65 -13.35 -8.96
N LEU A 103 6.41 -13.66 -7.69
CA LEU A 103 6.86 -14.89 -7.05
C LEU A 103 5.89 -16.02 -7.36
N SER A 104 6.35 -17.08 -8.02
CA SER A 104 5.51 -18.24 -8.26
C SER A 104 5.19 -18.99 -6.96
N THR A 105 4.05 -19.66 -6.92
CA THR A 105 3.67 -20.50 -5.77
C THR A 105 4.71 -21.60 -5.49
N GLN A 106 5.38 -22.11 -6.54
CA GLN A 106 6.45 -23.11 -6.39
C GLN A 106 7.72 -22.49 -5.79
N ASP A 107 8.15 -21.31 -6.26
CA ASP A 107 9.32 -20.62 -5.72
C ASP A 107 9.12 -20.23 -4.25
N GLU A 108 7.89 -19.86 -3.85
CA GLU A 108 7.55 -19.58 -2.46
C GLU A 108 7.68 -20.85 -1.58
N LYS A 109 7.19 -22.01 -2.07
CA LYS A 109 7.29 -23.30 -1.38
C LYS A 109 8.75 -23.78 -1.26
N ASP A 110 9.54 -23.58 -2.32
CA ASP A 110 10.94 -24.01 -2.38
C ASP A 110 11.90 -23.03 -1.68
N LEU A 111 11.37 -21.94 -1.11
CA LEU A 111 12.16 -20.85 -0.49
C LEU A 111 13.20 -20.26 -1.46
N ALA A 112 12.85 -20.10 -2.72
CA ALA A 112 13.74 -19.54 -3.72
C ALA A 112 13.99 -18.05 -3.47
N VAL A 113 15.27 -17.64 -3.54
CA VAL A 113 15.62 -16.21 -3.38
C VAL A 113 15.16 -15.43 -4.61
N PRO A 114 14.40 -14.34 -4.45
CA PRO A 114 13.96 -13.53 -5.58
C PRO A 114 15.12 -13.01 -6.42
N LYS A 115 14.95 -12.93 -7.73
CA LYS A 115 15.99 -12.43 -8.66
C LYS A 115 16.37 -10.99 -8.37
N LEU A 116 15.41 -10.17 -7.91
CA LEU A 116 15.65 -8.79 -7.48
C LEU A 116 16.66 -8.72 -6.33
N VAL A 117 16.60 -9.68 -5.38
CA VAL A 117 17.52 -9.78 -4.25
C VAL A 117 18.82 -10.41 -4.67
N ALA A 118 18.78 -11.58 -5.34
CA ALA A 118 19.98 -12.32 -5.76
C ALA A 118 20.85 -11.54 -6.75
N GLY A 119 20.26 -10.67 -7.54
CA GLY A 119 20.97 -9.85 -8.54
C GLY A 119 21.53 -8.53 -8.02
N GLU A 120 21.33 -8.21 -6.73
CA GLU A 120 21.75 -6.94 -6.10
C GLU A 120 21.35 -5.70 -6.91
N LYS A 121 20.12 -5.74 -7.48
CA LYS A 121 19.61 -4.68 -8.37
C LYS A 121 18.81 -3.60 -7.65
N ILE A 122 18.49 -3.81 -6.37
CA ILE A 122 17.61 -2.97 -5.58
C ILE A 122 18.31 -2.43 -4.33
N ASP A 123 17.91 -1.25 -3.90
CA ASP A 123 18.36 -0.60 -2.68
C ASP A 123 17.38 -0.85 -1.51
N GLY A 124 16.14 -1.23 -1.83
CA GLY A 124 15.10 -1.55 -0.86
C GLY A 124 14.00 -2.41 -1.48
N LEU A 125 13.24 -3.12 -0.65
CA LEU A 125 12.22 -4.08 -1.07
C LEU A 125 10.87 -3.79 -0.41
N VAL A 126 9.83 -3.71 -1.20
CA VAL A 126 8.43 -3.77 -0.77
C VAL A 126 7.92 -5.18 -1.02
N VAL A 127 7.37 -5.84 0.00
CA VAL A 127 6.63 -7.09 -0.15
C VAL A 127 5.15 -6.77 -0.08
N LEU A 128 4.44 -7.04 -1.17
CA LEU A 128 3.05 -6.65 -1.35
C LEU A 128 2.14 -7.86 -1.20
N GLY A 129 1.29 -7.82 -0.17
CA GLY A 129 0.42 -8.94 0.17
C GLY A 129 1.13 -10.05 0.97
N SER A 130 0.34 -10.79 1.74
CA SER A 130 0.82 -11.82 2.68
C SER A 130 1.44 -13.01 1.96
N MET A 131 2.57 -13.50 2.45
CA MET A 131 3.26 -14.71 2.01
C MET A 131 3.45 -15.67 3.20
N ASN A 132 3.95 -16.89 2.95
CA ASN A 132 4.25 -17.85 4.01
C ASN A 132 5.32 -17.32 4.96
N SER A 133 5.12 -17.44 6.28
CA SER A 133 6.07 -16.95 7.29
C SER A 133 7.46 -17.56 7.17
N SER A 134 7.59 -18.80 6.65
CA SER A 134 8.89 -19.43 6.38
C SER A 134 9.62 -18.73 5.24
N TYR A 135 8.89 -18.33 4.19
CA TYR A 135 9.44 -17.56 3.07
C TYR A 135 9.88 -16.16 3.51
N LEU A 136 9.05 -15.47 4.28
CA LEU A 136 9.37 -14.14 4.80
C LEU A 136 10.62 -14.15 5.67
N ARG A 137 10.80 -15.16 6.52
CA ARG A 137 12.03 -15.32 7.32
C ARG A 137 13.27 -15.56 6.45
N MET A 138 13.18 -16.44 5.46
CA MET A 138 14.27 -16.64 4.50
C MET A 138 14.60 -15.34 3.77
N LEU A 139 13.57 -14.58 3.37
CA LEU A 139 13.74 -13.30 2.69
C LEU A 139 14.49 -12.29 3.58
N GLU A 140 14.10 -12.14 4.86
CA GLU A 140 14.82 -11.27 5.82
C GLU A 140 16.28 -11.68 6.05
N GLU A 141 16.58 -12.99 6.04
CA GLU A 141 17.93 -13.51 6.20
C GLU A 141 18.81 -13.28 4.96
N ARG A 142 18.20 -13.28 3.77
CA ARG A 142 18.91 -13.21 2.49
C ARG A 142 18.93 -11.83 1.86
N ALA A 143 17.95 -10.99 2.14
CA ALA A 143 17.92 -9.64 1.63
C ALA A 143 18.84 -8.74 2.47
N HIS A 144 19.92 -8.28 1.84
CA HIS A 144 20.86 -7.31 2.46
C HIS A 144 20.38 -5.86 2.28
N VAL A 145 19.08 -5.65 1.99
CA VAL A 145 18.41 -4.37 1.80
C VAL A 145 17.24 -4.23 2.77
N PRO A 146 16.85 -3.00 3.13
CA PRO A 146 15.66 -2.76 3.92
C PRO A 146 14.40 -3.31 3.26
N ILE A 147 13.48 -3.84 4.08
CA ILE A 147 12.20 -4.39 3.66
C ILE A 147 11.06 -3.60 4.34
N VAL A 148 9.96 -3.41 3.62
CA VAL A 148 8.67 -2.94 4.13
C VAL A 148 7.56 -3.84 3.60
N TYR A 149 6.70 -4.31 4.50
CA TYR A 149 5.52 -5.10 4.17
C TYR A 149 4.32 -4.18 3.94
N VAL A 150 3.51 -4.49 2.93
CA VAL A 150 2.31 -3.70 2.60
C VAL A 150 1.10 -4.61 2.47
N ASP A 151 0.01 -4.20 3.12
CA ASP A 151 -1.26 -4.89 3.24
C ASP A 151 -1.23 -6.20 4.05
N PHE A 152 -0.19 -6.40 4.83
CA PHE A 152 -0.13 -7.48 5.82
C PHE A 152 0.89 -7.19 6.92
N TYR A 153 0.81 -7.94 8.01
CA TYR A 153 1.81 -8.03 9.06
C TYR A 153 2.04 -9.49 9.45
N ASP A 154 3.21 -9.79 10.01
CA ASP A 154 3.50 -11.11 10.57
C ASP A 154 4.32 -10.96 11.85
N ASP A 155 3.88 -11.63 12.93
CA ASP A 155 4.51 -11.58 14.26
C ASP A 155 5.84 -12.34 14.34
N LYS A 156 6.14 -13.19 13.35
CA LYS A 156 7.38 -13.97 13.26
C LYS A 156 8.49 -13.27 12.50
N VAL A 157 8.19 -12.14 11.87
CA VAL A 157 9.15 -11.31 11.13
C VAL A 157 9.34 -9.97 11.81
N LYS A 158 10.40 -9.27 11.43
CA LYS A 158 10.87 -8.09 12.17
C LYS A 158 10.84 -6.81 11.34
N GLU A 159 10.16 -6.76 10.22
CA GLU A 159 10.13 -5.60 9.35
C GLU A 159 8.91 -4.71 9.57
N ASP A 160 8.98 -3.46 9.12
CA ASP A 160 7.87 -2.52 9.17
C ASP A 160 6.73 -2.99 8.29
N SER A 161 5.50 -2.79 8.75
CA SER A 161 4.29 -3.15 8.02
C SER A 161 3.36 -1.95 7.90
N VAL A 162 2.79 -1.74 6.71
CA VAL A 162 1.77 -0.73 6.43
C VAL A 162 0.49 -1.46 6.04
N ILE A 163 -0.58 -1.29 6.82
CA ILE A 163 -1.85 -1.99 6.61
C ILE A 163 -3.03 -1.03 6.62
N SER A 164 -4.12 -1.41 5.96
CA SER A 164 -5.42 -0.78 6.18
C SER A 164 -6.01 -1.19 7.53
N ASN A 165 -6.82 -0.33 8.16
CA ASN A 165 -7.49 -0.63 9.42
C ASN A 165 -8.68 -1.58 9.22
N GLY A 166 -8.40 -2.85 8.92
CA GLY A 166 -9.41 -3.87 8.62
C GLY A 166 -10.41 -4.10 9.74
N PHE A 167 -9.94 -4.11 10.98
CA PHE A 167 -10.80 -4.24 12.16
C PHE A 167 -11.80 -3.07 12.26
N TYR A 168 -11.31 -1.84 12.26
CA TYR A 168 -12.16 -0.67 12.46
C TYR A 168 -13.07 -0.40 11.26
N GLY A 169 -12.57 -0.60 10.04
CA GLY A 169 -13.38 -0.43 8.83
C GLY A 169 -14.56 -1.39 8.78
N THR A 170 -14.33 -2.68 9.09
CA THR A 170 -15.42 -3.65 9.11
C THR A 170 -16.38 -3.43 10.29
N TYR A 171 -15.87 -2.96 11.43
CA TYR A 171 -16.72 -2.50 12.52
C TYR A 171 -17.63 -1.35 12.08
N GLN A 172 -17.12 -0.34 11.40
CA GLN A 172 -17.90 0.80 10.91
C GLN A 172 -18.97 0.38 9.90
N ILE A 173 -18.61 -0.42 8.88
CA ILE A 173 -19.57 -0.81 7.83
C ILE A 173 -20.62 -1.79 8.37
N THR A 174 -20.30 -2.58 9.40
CA THR A 174 -21.30 -3.42 10.09
C THR A 174 -22.27 -2.56 10.89
N ASN A 175 -21.79 -1.52 11.59
CA ASN A 175 -22.66 -0.55 12.28
C ASN A 175 -23.52 0.24 11.29
N TYR A 176 -23.01 0.54 10.11
CA TYR A 176 -23.83 1.13 9.05
C TYR A 176 -25.03 0.25 8.69
N LEU A 177 -24.84 -1.07 8.56
CA LEU A 177 -25.97 -2.00 8.34
C LEU A 177 -26.95 -1.98 9.51
N PHE A 178 -26.50 -1.93 10.76
CA PHE A 178 -27.38 -1.77 11.91
C PHE A 178 -28.17 -0.47 11.86
N SER A 179 -27.56 0.63 11.42
CA SER A 179 -28.24 1.93 11.26
C SER A 179 -29.32 1.90 10.16
N LYS A 180 -29.19 1.02 9.17
CA LYS A 180 -30.17 0.75 8.11
C LYS A 180 -31.26 -0.26 8.53
N GLY A 181 -31.34 -0.65 9.79
CA GLY A 181 -32.36 -1.56 10.31
C GLY A 181 -32.01 -3.04 10.31
N HIS A 182 -30.88 -3.45 9.70
CA HIS A 182 -30.48 -4.85 9.67
C HIS A 182 -30.11 -5.36 11.07
N ARG A 183 -30.52 -6.60 11.36
CA ARG A 183 -30.25 -7.27 12.66
C ARG A 183 -29.67 -8.67 12.49
N ASP A 184 -29.98 -9.31 11.39
CA ASP A 184 -29.51 -10.62 11.00
C ASP A 184 -28.51 -10.44 9.86
N ILE A 185 -27.23 -10.45 10.25
CA ILE A 185 -26.10 -10.07 9.38
C ILE A 185 -25.12 -11.23 9.36
N ALA A 186 -24.72 -11.70 8.17
CA ALA A 186 -23.72 -12.75 8.00
C ALA A 186 -22.35 -12.14 7.58
N PHE A 187 -21.28 -12.87 7.88
CA PHE A 187 -19.92 -12.55 7.41
C PHE A 187 -19.49 -13.56 6.33
N VAL A 188 -18.90 -13.04 5.24
CA VAL A 188 -18.36 -13.85 4.15
C VAL A 188 -16.85 -13.67 4.09
N GLY A 189 -16.11 -14.70 4.48
CA GLY A 189 -14.66 -14.73 4.50
C GLY A 189 -14.14 -15.97 5.23
N THR A 190 -13.11 -16.60 4.68
CA THR A 190 -12.48 -17.79 5.27
C THR A 190 -11.51 -17.37 6.37
N LEU A 191 -11.89 -17.64 7.62
CA LEU A 191 -11.11 -17.24 8.79
C LEU A 191 -9.74 -17.92 8.80
N LEU A 192 -8.74 -17.22 9.35
CA LEU A 192 -7.36 -17.68 9.55
C LEU A 192 -6.55 -17.95 8.26
N THR A 193 -7.11 -17.76 7.09
CA THR A 193 -6.35 -17.83 5.83
C THR A 193 -5.42 -16.64 5.65
N THR A 194 -5.87 -15.44 6.06
CA THR A 194 -5.03 -14.25 6.18
C THR A 194 -5.34 -13.51 7.48
N LYS A 195 -4.40 -12.72 7.98
CA LYS A 195 -4.63 -11.87 9.16
C LYS A 195 -5.67 -10.80 8.87
N SER A 196 -5.65 -10.19 7.69
CA SER A 196 -6.60 -9.16 7.28
C SER A 196 -8.07 -9.65 7.29
N ILE A 197 -8.35 -10.87 6.81
CA ILE A 197 -9.70 -11.44 6.89
C ILE A 197 -10.13 -11.65 8.34
N THR A 198 -9.20 -12.12 9.19
CA THR A 198 -9.48 -12.35 10.61
C THR A 198 -9.72 -11.03 11.35
N ASP A 199 -8.91 -10.00 11.08
CA ASP A 199 -9.09 -8.66 11.66
C ASP A 199 -10.45 -8.05 11.26
N ARG A 200 -10.83 -8.17 9.99
CA ARG A 200 -12.14 -7.75 9.48
C ARG A 200 -13.28 -8.50 10.18
N PHE A 201 -13.14 -9.81 10.37
CA PHE A 201 -14.12 -10.60 11.12
C PHE A 201 -14.25 -10.15 12.57
N LEU A 202 -13.16 -9.83 13.26
CA LEU A 202 -13.20 -9.33 14.63
C LEU A 202 -13.89 -7.97 14.73
N GLY A 203 -13.74 -7.11 13.72
CA GLY A 203 -14.49 -5.86 13.61
C GLY A 203 -16.00 -6.08 13.48
N TYR A 204 -16.41 -7.03 12.62
CA TYR A 204 -17.80 -7.47 12.48
C TYR A 204 -18.34 -8.02 13.82
N GLN A 205 -17.59 -8.91 14.49
CA GLN A 205 -18.00 -9.45 15.80
C GLN A 205 -18.19 -8.35 16.84
N LYS A 206 -17.29 -7.39 16.91
CA LYS A 206 -17.40 -6.26 17.85
C LYS A 206 -18.70 -5.51 17.64
N ALA A 207 -19.08 -5.19 16.41
CA ALA A 207 -20.32 -4.53 16.11
C ALA A 207 -21.54 -5.36 16.55
N LEU A 208 -21.56 -6.66 16.26
CA LEU A 208 -22.63 -7.57 16.72
C LEU A 208 -22.77 -7.51 18.24
N MET A 209 -21.67 -7.64 18.99
CA MET A 209 -21.68 -7.63 20.45
C MET A 209 -22.27 -6.33 21.02
N GLU A 210 -21.93 -5.18 20.46
CA GLU A 210 -22.46 -3.88 20.91
C GLU A 210 -23.95 -3.73 20.65
N HIS A 211 -24.48 -4.42 19.64
CA HIS A 211 -25.92 -4.49 19.36
C HIS A 211 -26.63 -5.69 20.04
N GLY A 212 -25.99 -6.35 21.00
CA GLY A 212 -26.57 -7.45 21.76
C GLY A 212 -26.78 -8.72 20.92
N LYS A 213 -26.08 -8.87 19.79
CA LYS A 213 -26.13 -10.04 18.92
C LYS A 213 -24.93 -10.95 19.15
N VAL A 214 -25.10 -12.21 18.87
CA VAL A 214 -24.04 -13.23 18.94
C VAL A 214 -23.74 -13.71 17.53
N THR A 215 -22.47 -13.88 17.22
CA THR A 215 -22.02 -14.51 15.97
C THR A 215 -22.57 -15.93 15.90
N SER A 216 -23.17 -16.30 14.76
CA SER A 216 -23.69 -17.62 14.52
C SER A 216 -22.86 -18.34 13.47
N ASP A 217 -22.39 -19.55 13.74
CA ASP A 217 -21.55 -20.33 12.83
C ASP A 217 -22.22 -20.55 11.46
N LYS A 218 -23.56 -20.61 11.41
CA LYS A 218 -24.33 -20.71 10.16
C LYS A 218 -24.17 -19.50 9.24
N TRP A 219 -23.71 -18.38 9.79
CA TRP A 219 -23.53 -17.10 9.09
C TRP A 219 -22.06 -16.69 8.96
N ILE A 220 -21.13 -17.64 9.18
CA ILE A 220 -19.72 -17.50 8.81
C ILE A 220 -19.50 -18.33 7.55
N ILE A 221 -19.41 -17.65 6.41
CA ILE A 221 -19.43 -18.30 5.11
C ILE A 221 -18.05 -18.22 4.48
N PRO A 222 -17.44 -19.37 4.15
CA PRO A 222 -16.11 -19.36 3.51
C PRO A 222 -16.19 -18.82 2.07
N ASP A 223 -15.17 -18.08 1.65
CA ASP A 223 -15.04 -17.50 0.32
C ASP A 223 -13.85 -18.08 -0.48
N ARG A 224 -12.99 -18.84 0.16
CA ARG A 224 -11.77 -19.43 -0.41
C ARG A 224 -11.33 -20.67 0.33
N ASP A 225 -10.45 -21.45 -0.29
CA ASP A 225 -9.81 -22.60 0.34
C ASP A 225 -8.63 -22.22 1.23
N GLN A 226 -7.96 -23.22 1.82
CA GLN A 226 -6.79 -23.02 2.66
C GLN A 226 -5.53 -22.63 1.87
N GLU A 227 -5.51 -22.84 0.56
CA GLU A 227 -4.46 -22.41 -0.36
C GLU A 227 -4.68 -20.99 -0.88
N ARG A 228 -5.70 -20.29 -0.36
CA ARG A 228 -6.11 -18.91 -0.68
C ARG A 228 -6.79 -18.73 -2.04
N THR A 229 -7.11 -19.81 -2.75
CA THR A 229 -7.87 -19.74 -3.99
C THR A 229 -9.31 -19.34 -3.70
N CYS A 230 -9.76 -18.23 -4.28
CA CYS A 230 -11.13 -17.75 -4.11
C CYS A 230 -12.14 -18.63 -4.83
N TYR A 231 -13.23 -19.01 -4.16
CA TYR A 231 -14.30 -19.77 -4.80
C TYR A 231 -14.99 -18.96 -5.90
N GLU A 232 -15.29 -19.60 -7.02
CA GLU A 232 -16.07 -18.98 -8.10
C GLU A 232 -17.53 -18.74 -7.68
N ARG A 233 -18.07 -19.60 -6.81
CA ARG A 233 -19.44 -19.52 -6.29
C ARG A 233 -19.42 -19.57 -4.77
N ILE A 234 -20.11 -18.63 -4.13
CA ILE A 234 -20.33 -18.62 -2.69
C ILE A 234 -21.58 -19.45 -2.37
N VAL A 235 -21.44 -20.44 -1.47
CA VAL A 235 -22.56 -21.25 -1.03
C VAL A 235 -23.42 -20.47 -0.04
N LEU A 236 -24.69 -20.27 -0.38
CA LEU A 236 -25.63 -19.52 0.47
C LEU A 236 -26.04 -20.34 1.71
N PRO A 237 -26.27 -19.68 2.87
CA PRO A 237 -26.74 -20.36 4.06
C PRO A 237 -28.21 -20.79 3.90
N LYS A 238 -28.62 -21.89 4.57
CA LYS A 238 -30.02 -22.37 4.54
C LYS A 238 -30.99 -21.34 5.12
N GLU A 239 -30.60 -20.62 6.14
CA GLU A 239 -31.35 -19.53 6.75
C GLU A 239 -30.70 -18.23 6.31
N MET A 240 -31.39 -17.49 5.44
CA MET A 240 -30.86 -16.25 4.87
C MET A 240 -30.85 -15.13 5.90
N PRO A 241 -29.72 -14.40 6.01
CA PRO A 241 -29.68 -13.14 6.76
C PRO A 241 -30.34 -12.02 5.93
N THR A 242 -30.54 -10.86 6.54
CA THR A 242 -31.00 -9.67 5.82
C THR A 242 -29.85 -8.89 5.17
N ALA A 243 -28.61 -9.12 5.61
CA ALA A 243 -27.41 -8.48 5.04
C ALA A 243 -26.17 -9.37 5.16
N PHE A 244 -25.22 -9.13 4.28
CA PHE A 244 -23.89 -9.75 4.28
C PHE A 244 -22.80 -8.71 4.38
N VAL A 245 -21.81 -8.96 5.23
CA VAL A 245 -20.53 -8.27 5.29
C VAL A 245 -19.47 -9.15 4.63
N CYS A 246 -18.98 -8.76 3.48
CA CYS A 246 -17.95 -9.50 2.76
C CYS A 246 -16.56 -8.97 3.12
N ASN A 247 -15.60 -9.87 3.22
CA ASN A 247 -14.22 -9.50 3.56
C ASN A 247 -13.57 -8.60 2.50
N CYS A 248 -14.01 -8.63 1.24
CA CYS A 248 -13.57 -7.72 0.19
C CYS A 248 -14.64 -7.58 -0.91
N ASP A 249 -14.47 -6.59 -1.78
CA ASP A 249 -15.43 -6.31 -2.86
C ASP A 249 -15.48 -7.42 -3.91
N LEU A 250 -14.37 -8.10 -4.17
CA LEU A 250 -14.37 -9.27 -5.06
C LEU A 250 -15.24 -10.40 -4.51
N THR A 251 -15.15 -10.68 -3.21
CA THR A 251 -16.01 -11.64 -2.53
C THR A 251 -17.48 -11.19 -2.55
N ALA A 252 -17.72 -9.88 -2.34
CA ALA A 252 -19.08 -9.33 -2.43
C ALA A 252 -19.67 -9.48 -3.84
N CYS A 253 -18.88 -9.23 -4.89
CA CYS A 253 -19.28 -9.44 -6.27
C CYS A 253 -19.65 -10.92 -6.57
N LYS A 254 -18.82 -11.87 -6.12
CA LYS A 254 -19.08 -13.30 -6.27
C LYS A 254 -20.32 -13.74 -5.49
N LEU A 255 -20.52 -13.19 -4.29
CA LEU A 255 -21.75 -13.43 -3.51
C LEU A 255 -22.98 -12.89 -4.24
N ILE A 256 -22.95 -11.66 -4.77
CA ILE A 256 -24.06 -11.04 -5.51
C ILE A 256 -24.44 -11.90 -6.72
N LYS A 257 -23.45 -12.45 -7.43
CA LYS A 257 -23.68 -13.39 -8.53
C LYS A 257 -24.38 -14.65 -8.04
N SER A 258 -23.91 -15.26 -6.94
CA SER A 258 -24.54 -16.45 -6.35
C SER A 258 -25.98 -16.18 -5.87
N LEU A 259 -26.22 -15.01 -5.25
CA LEU A 259 -27.55 -14.57 -4.85
C LEU A 259 -28.51 -14.44 -6.05
N LYS A 260 -28.05 -13.82 -7.13
CA LYS A 260 -28.83 -13.67 -8.37
C LYS A 260 -29.18 -15.00 -9.01
N GLU A 261 -28.25 -15.98 -9.01
CA GLU A 261 -28.48 -17.34 -9.52
C GLU A 261 -29.55 -18.08 -8.71
N GLU A 262 -29.66 -17.82 -7.40
CA GLU A 262 -30.69 -18.39 -6.51
C GLU A 262 -31.98 -17.54 -6.44
N GLY A 263 -32.09 -16.47 -7.27
CA GLY A 263 -33.29 -15.65 -7.42
C GLY A 263 -33.40 -14.47 -6.45
N TYR A 264 -32.37 -14.16 -5.65
CA TYR A 264 -32.37 -12.99 -4.77
C TYR A 264 -31.88 -11.74 -5.49
N ARG A 265 -32.49 -10.61 -5.18
CA ARG A 265 -32.10 -9.27 -5.69
C ARG A 265 -31.34 -8.50 -4.62
N VAL A 266 -30.31 -7.78 -5.05
CA VAL A 266 -29.53 -6.88 -4.20
C VAL A 266 -29.77 -5.46 -4.71
N PRO A 267 -30.25 -4.52 -3.87
CA PRO A 267 -30.47 -4.64 -2.42
C PRO A 267 -31.89 -5.09 -2.00
N GLU A 268 -32.86 -5.31 -2.91
CA GLU A 268 -34.28 -5.39 -2.61
C GLU A 268 -34.67 -6.58 -1.70
N ASP A 269 -34.00 -7.71 -1.80
CA ASP A 269 -34.25 -8.90 -0.99
C ASP A 269 -33.19 -9.07 0.10
N VAL A 270 -31.94 -8.62 -0.16
CA VAL A 270 -30.82 -8.75 0.76
C VAL A 270 -29.76 -7.68 0.48
N SER A 271 -29.20 -7.08 1.53
CA SER A 271 -28.13 -6.09 1.42
C SER A 271 -26.75 -6.75 1.44
N VAL A 272 -25.80 -6.17 0.71
CA VAL A 272 -24.41 -6.66 0.65
C VAL A 272 -23.46 -5.47 0.81
N VAL A 273 -22.48 -5.61 1.71
CA VAL A 273 -21.36 -4.64 1.82
C VAL A 273 -20.03 -5.33 1.62
N GLY A 274 -19.07 -4.58 1.10
CA GLY A 274 -17.72 -5.05 0.83
C GLY A 274 -16.65 -4.29 1.62
N TYR A 275 -15.41 -4.50 1.22
CA TYR A 275 -14.21 -3.85 1.70
C TYR A 275 -13.25 -3.67 0.52
N ASP A 276 -12.49 -2.63 0.47
CA ASP A 276 -11.48 -2.15 -0.48
C ASP A 276 -11.94 -0.91 -1.27
N ASP A 277 -13.23 -0.76 -1.59
CA ASP A 277 -13.82 0.21 -2.54
C ASP A 277 -13.11 0.16 -3.91
N PHE A 278 -12.77 -1.07 -4.33
CA PHE A 278 -12.04 -1.31 -5.57
C PHE A 278 -12.53 -2.56 -6.30
N LEU A 279 -13.16 -2.35 -7.46
CA LEU A 279 -13.48 -3.38 -8.44
C LEU A 279 -13.25 -2.83 -9.85
N LEU A 280 -12.87 -3.72 -10.78
CA LEU A 280 -12.89 -3.37 -12.20
C LEU A 280 -14.30 -3.06 -12.67
N THR A 281 -14.42 -2.00 -13.46
CA THR A 281 -15.69 -1.60 -14.09
C THR A 281 -16.29 -2.77 -14.88
N GLY A 282 -17.55 -3.09 -14.59
CA GLY A 282 -18.30 -4.16 -15.27
C GLY A 282 -18.09 -5.56 -14.67
N LEU A 283 -17.31 -5.72 -13.60
CA LEU A 283 -17.16 -7.01 -12.93
C LEU A 283 -18.40 -7.37 -12.10
N CYS A 284 -19.08 -6.39 -11.54
CA CYS A 284 -20.31 -6.55 -10.75
C CYS A 284 -21.45 -5.72 -11.34
N ASP A 285 -22.68 -6.29 -11.35
CA ASP A 285 -23.89 -5.63 -11.83
C ASP A 285 -24.44 -4.56 -10.85
N VAL A 286 -23.97 -4.57 -9.61
CA VAL A 286 -24.42 -3.68 -8.53
C VAL A 286 -23.24 -2.86 -8.01
N ASP A 287 -23.45 -1.56 -7.81
CA ASP A 287 -22.47 -0.68 -7.15
C ASP A 287 -22.42 -1.02 -5.66
N ILE A 288 -21.35 -1.66 -5.20
CA ILE A 288 -21.21 -2.20 -3.85
C ILE A 288 -20.87 -1.09 -2.86
N THR A 289 -21.70 -0.90 -1.82
CA THR A 289 -21.33 -0.13 -0.62
C THR A 289 -20.15 -0.80 0.07
N SER A 290 -19.08 -0.07 0.29
CA SER A 290 -17.79 -0.64 0.71
C SER A 290 -17.08 0.25 1.72
N TYR A 291 -16.17 -0.34 2.51
CA TYR A 291 -15.18 0.44 3.24
C TYR A 291 -13.91 0.55 2.39
N GLY A 292 -13.64 1.77 1.92
CA GLY A 292 -12.56 2.05 1.00
C GLY A 292 -11.20 2.06 1.70
N VAL A 293 -10.20 1.54 1.01
CA VAL A 293 -8.79 1.57 1.43
C VAL A 293 -8.12 2.80 0.83
N ASP A 294 -7.50 3.64 1.65
CA ASP A 294 -6.68 4.76 1.20
C ASP A 294 -5.30 4.25 0.71
N MET A 295 -5.29 3.75 -0.54
CA MET A 295 -4.09 3.19 -1.16
C MET A 295 -2.99 4.25 -1.34
N GLU A 296 -3.37 5.49 -1.62
CA GLU A 296 -2.45 6.62 -1.77
C GLU A 296 -1.68 6.85 -0.48
N HIS A 297 -2.36 6.95 0.63
CA HIS A 297 -1.72 7.15 1.93
C HIS A 297 -0.91 5.93 2.39
N MET A 298 -1.38 4.72 2.11
CA MET A 298 -0.59 3.49 2.34
C MET A 298 0.72 3.52 1.55
N ALA A 299 0.69 3.90 0.28
CA ALA A 299 1.86 3.98 -0.57
C ALA A 299 2.84 5.08 -0.11
N GLU A 300 2.33 6.26 0.28
CA GLU A 300 3.15 7.34 0.85
C GLU A 300 3.91 6.87 2.08
N ILE A 301 3.24 6.25 3.04
CA ILE A 301 3.88 5.73 4.25
C ILE A 301 4.90 4.64 3.90
N ALA A 302 4.55 3.70 3.03
CA ALA A 302 5.43 2.58 2.68
C ALA A 302 6.73 3.07 2.01
N VAL A 303 6.62 4.00 1.05
CA VAL A 303 7.78 4.59 0.36
C VAL A 303 8.61 5.44 1.31
N ASP A 304 7.99 6.28 2.14
CA ASP A 304 8.69 7.13 3.11
C ASP A 304 9.43 6.32 4.17
N VAL A 305 8.81 5.25 4.70
CA VAL A 305 9.44 4.33 5.65
C VAL A 305 10.64 3.63 5.00
N LEU A 306 10.47 3.11 3.77
CA LEU A 306 11.54 2.43 3.04
C LEU A 306 12.70 3.38 2.75
N LEU A 307 12.44 4.61 2.29
CA LEU A 307 13.46 5.63 2.04
C LEU A 307 14.25 5.97 3.30
N LYS A 308 13.57 6.19 4.43
CA LYS A 308 14.23 6.44 5.73
C LYS A 308 15.13 5.29 6.14
N LYS A 309 14.72 4.05 5.92
CA LYS A 309 15.55 2.85 6.19
C LYS A 309 16.77 2.79 5.27
N MET A 310 16.62 3.04 3.96
CA MET A 310 17.72 3.09 2.99
C MET A 310 18.74 4.19 3.31
N GLN A 311 18.29 5.29 3.91
CA GLN A 311 19.14 6.40 4.37
C GLN A 311 19.75 6.16 5.76
N GLY A 312 19.40 5.06 6.44
CA GLY A 312 19.90 4.72 7.78
C GLY A 312 19.26 5.51 8.93
N PHE A 313 18.18 6.26 8.69
CA PHE A 313 17.53 7.09 9.71
C PHE A 313 16.56 6.35 10.61
N GLN A 314 15.99 5.23 10.17
CA GLN A 314 14.99 4.49 10.93
C GLN A 314 15.61 3.26 11.61
N LYS A 315 15.49 3.19 12.93
CA LYS A 315 16.01 2.08 13.75
C LYS A 315 14.91 1.26 14.45
N SER A 316 13.72 1.82 14.64
CA SER A 316 12.59 1.15 15.28
C SER A 316 11.64 0.62 14.22
N LYS A 317 11.04 -0.53 14.49
CA LYS A 317 10.05 -1.18 13.65
C LYS A 317 8.65 -0.81 14.11
N GLY A 318 7.70 -0.74 13.17
CA GLY A 318 6.34 -0.33 13.48
C GLY A 318 5.30 -0.99 12.60
N LEU A 319 4.09 -1.06 13.16
CA LEU A 319 2.87 -1.33 12.41
C LEU A 319 2.18 0.01 12.15
N TYR A 320 2.15 0.42 10.88
CA TYR A 320 1.48 1.63 10.43
C TYR A 320 0.09 1.25 9.95
N VAL A 321 -0.93 1.76 10.63
CA VAL A 321 -2.33 1.45 10.34
C VAL A 321 -2.96 2.67 9.68
N VAL A 322 -3.46 2.51 8.46
CA VAL A 322 -4.06 3.56 7.66
C VAL A 322 -5.57 3.47 7.73
N GLU A 323 -6.22 4.56 8.10
CA GLU A 323 -7.68 4.67 8.09
C GLU A 323 -8.20 4.72 6.65
N GLY A 324 -9.41 4.22 6.46
CA GLY A 324 -10.14 4.31 5.21
C GLY A 324 -11.41 5.13 5.34
N TYR A 325 -12.37 4.91 4.46
CA TYR A 325 -13.62 5.66 4.41
C TYR A 325 -14.81 4.79 4.02
N LEU A 326 -16.01 5.15 4.48
CA LEU A 326 -17.26 4.50 4.06
C LEU A 326 -17.70 5.07 2.71
N ALA A 327 -17.75 4.22 1.68
CA ALA A 327 -18.27 4.53 0.35
C ALA A 327 -19.70 3.97 0.22
N GLU A 328 -20.71 4.80 0.53
CA GLU A 328 -22.13 4.42 0.36
C GLU A 328 -22.50 4.38 -1.11
N LYS A 329 -23.08 3.25 -1.56
CA LYS A 329 -23.54 3.04 -2.93
C LYS A 329 -24.93 2.37 -2.94
N LYS A 330 -25.19 1.46 -3.90
CA LYS A 330 -26.55 0.96 -4.18
C LYS A 330 -26.87 -0.42 -3.60
N SER A 331 -25.90 -1.12 -2.99
CA SER A 331 -26.06 -2.51 -2.54
C SER A 331 -26.72 -2.68 -1.17
N VAL A 332 -27.19 -1.60 -0.55
CA VAL A 332 -27.84 -1.61 0.77
C VAL A 332 -29.18 -0.92 0.71
N GLN A 333 -30.20 -1.58 1.24
CA GLN A 333 -31.53 -1.00 1.48
C GLN A 333 -31.73 -0.66 2.95
N GLU A 334 -32.62 0.26 3.24
CA GLU A 334 -33.10 0.54 4.59
C GLU A 334 -34.30 -0.34 4.89
N LEU A 335 -34.22 -1.14 5.96
CA LEU A 335 -35.34 -1.90 6.47
C LEU A 335 -36.21 -0.97 7.33
N LYS A 336 -37.49 -0.81 6.95
CA LYS A 336 -38.49 -0.11 7.78
C LYS A 336 -38.95 -1.09 8.86
N ASP A 337 -38.99 -0.63 10.11
CA ASP A 337 -39.57 -1.35 11.25
C ASP A 337 -41.02 -1.75 11.01
#